data_98ee6f0cf54cb926edea9169753395a7
#
_entry.id   98ee6f0cf54cb926edea9169753395a7
#
_cell.length_a   1.000
_cell.length_b   1.000
_cell.length_c   1.000
_cell.angle_alpha   90.00
_cell.angle_beta   90.00
_cell.angle_gamma   90.00
#
_symmetry.space_group_name_H-M   'P 1'
#
loop_
_entity.id
_entity.type
_entity.pdbx_description
1 polymer ?
#
loop_
_entity_poly.entity_id
_entity_poly.type
_entity_poly.pdbx_seq_one_letter_code
_entity_poly.pdbx_strand_id
1 'polypeptide(L)'
;MGSEMCIRDRGGAILDSCIRFLDEDPWERLEMYNQTLGGSQKILALLRGQNLFAYQPYSDDLVISFVRQAVESGVGAMRIFDALNDERNLVTALLATKAYGAKAETALSYTVSPVHTVDYFVDYARKLEAMGADQLAIKDMAGLLYPQDAVELIRKLKQNTSLPLALHSHTTTGVGLLNAVIGMVYGVDSIDCAITPFAGGSSHPPVELLIPFAEELGLDHGLDKRFILQAQEELFRIFNELKDTISYHGRYYRPVNFKQVNRRQVNEIIRLVKSPVPENIETALELSRRMLHELGYPDFDDRIFKSQIPGGMLSNLRSQLHSMGREDLFDQLMVEIPRVRRDVGYVPLVTPTSQIVGSQAAFNLMMGAEYVHVSDEFRMLLRGEFGRTPAQPNPELVSRVLGENEEPLRYRAASYLPPVLEDRVELPFVRTHKDLLLHFLFKEAADAFLEKRYRDELSPVTQSEYQRA
;
A
#
# COMPACT_ATOMS: atom_id res chain seq x y z
N MET A 1 14.74 -23.40 -6.01
CA MET A 1 14.32 -22.75 -4.76
C MET A 1 12.81 -22.87 -4.72
N GLY A 2 12.25 -23.56 -3.73
CA GLY A 2 10.81 -23.72 -3.63
C GLY A 2 10.15 -22.35 -3.44
N SER A 3 9.10 -22.05 -4.21
CA SER A 3 8.33 -20.83 -4.04
C SER A 3 7.55 -20.95 -2.73
N GLU A 4 7.97 -20.22 -1.71
CA GLU A 4 7.18 -20.04 -0.50
C GLU A 4 6.07 -19.03 -0.80
N MET A 5 4.82 -19.46 -0.70
CA MET A 5 3.68 -18.58 -0.78
C MET A 5 3.54 -17.81 0.53
N CYS A 6 3.81 -16.50 0.49
CA CYS A 6 3.50 -15.61 1.61
C CYS A 6 2.08 -15.06 1.46
N ILE A 7 1.27 -15.16 2.51
CA ILE A 7 -0.03 -14.51 2.56
C ILE A 7 0.18 -13.08 3.04
N ARG A 8 -0.23 -12.11 2.21
CA ARG A 8 -0.26 -10.72 2.61
C ARG A 8 -1.55 -10.45 3.38
N ASP A 9 -1.45 -10.42 4.69
CA ASP A 9 -2.61 -10.22 5.55
C ASP A 9 -2.77 -8.78 6.04
N ARG A 10 -1.75 -7.94 6.10
CA ARG A 10 -1.92 -6.66 6.80
C ARG A 10 -1.52 -5.45 5.96
N GLY A 11 -2.58 -4.71 5.53
CA GLY A 11 -2.49 -3.27 5.31
C GLY A 11 -2.87 -2.53 6.60
N GLY A 12 -2.42 -1.26 6.76
CA GLY A 12 -2.72 -0.47 7.96
C GLY A 12 -4.20 -0.35 8.31
N ALA A 13 -5.08 -0.45 7.32
CA ALA A 13 -6.53 -0.41 7.51
C ALA A 13 -7.09 -1.60 8.32
N ILE A 14 -6.43 -2.76 8.33
CA ILE A 14 -6.96 -3.94 9.03
C ILE A 14 -6.93 -3.76 10.54
N LEU A 15 -5.84 -3.23 11.10
CA LEU A 15 -5.72 -2.96 12.53
C LEU A 15 -6.81 -1.98 13.00
N ASP A 16 -6.99 -0.90 12.25
CA ASP A 16 -8.03 0.10 12.53
C ASP A 16 -9.44 -0.50 12.39
N SER A 17 -9.66 -1.30 11.36
CA SER A 17 -10.95 -1.97 11.13
C SER A 17 -11.32 -2.98 12.22
N CYS A 18 -10.35 -3.73 12.74
CA CYS A 18 -10.59 -4.66 13.86
C CYS A 18 -11.17 -3.93 15.06
N ILE A 19 -10.57 -2.80 15.44
CA ILE A 19 -10.97 -2.04 16.62
C ILE A 19 -12.28 -1.27 16.38
N ARG A 20 -12.38 -0.52 15.27
CA ARG A 20 -13.48 0.41 15.04
C ARG A 20 -14.77 -0.24 14.57
N PHE A 21 -14.68 -1.33 13.81
CA PHE A 21 -15.83 -1.88 13.10
C PHE A 21 -16.14 -3.33 13.45
N LEU A 22 -15.12 -4.12 13.82
CA LEU A 22 -15.30 -5.55 14.07
C LEU A 22 -15.35 -5.89 15.56
N ASP A 23 -14.92 -4.97 16.43
CA ASP A 23 -14.80 -5.21 17.88
C ASP A 23 -13.89 -6.41 18.19
N GLU A 24 -12.80 -6.53 17.43
CA GLU A 24 -11.83 -7.62 17.50
C GLU A 24 -10.45 -7.11 17.92
N ASP A 25 -9.74 -7.91 18.73
CA ASP A 25 -8.34 -7.67 19.03
C ASP A 25 -7.46 -7.97 17.79
N PRO A 26 -6.76 -6.98 17.24
CA PRO A 26 -5.94 -7.20 16.05
C PRO A 26 -4.74 -8.12 16.31
N TRP A 27 -4.25 -8.23 17.54
CA TRP A 27 -3.15 -9.12 17.90
C TRP A 27 -3.62 -10.57 17.98
N GLU A 28 -4.76 -10.84 18.62
CA GLU A 28 -5.34 -12.18 18.69
C GLU A 28 -5.70 -12.69 17.29
N ARG A 29 -6.24 -11.82 16.44
CA ARG A 29 -6.52 -12.16 15.04
C ARG A 29 -5.24 -12.56 14.29
N LEU A 30 -4.13 -11.84 14.48
CA LEU A 30 -2.84 -12.16 13.87
C LEU A 30 -2.30 -13.51 14.35
N GLU A 31 -2.39 -13.77 15.64
CA GLU A 31 -1.96 -15.03 16.25
C GLU A 31 -2.78 -16.21 15.75
N MET A 32 -4.11 -16.03 15.59
CA MET A 32 -4.99 -17.05 15.00
C MET A 32 -4.60 -17.38 13.55
N TYR A 33 -4.29 -16.36 12.73
CA TYR A 33 -3.81 -16.59 11.37
C TYR A 33 -2.47 -17.31 11.35
N ASN A 34 -1.54 -16.90 12.20
CA ASN A 34 -0.25 -17.56 12.29
C ASN A 34 -0.39 -19.04 12.65
N GLN A 35 -1.24 -19.37 13.63
CA GLN A 35 -1.52 -20.76 14.02
C GLN A 35 -2.14 -21.56 12.86
N THR A 36 -3.13 -20.98 12.17
CA THR A 36 -3.81 -21.61 11.03
C THR A 36 -2.85 -21.89 9.87
N LEU A 37 -1.88 -20.99 9.62
CA LEU A 37 -0.89 -21.12 8.56
C LEU A 37 0.33 -22.00 8.95
N GLY A 38 0.40 -22.44 10.20
CA GLY A 38 1.45 -23.33 10.68
C GLY A 38 2.84 -22.69 10.78
N GLY A 39 2.92 -21.36 10.98
CA GLY A 39 4.17 -20.68 11.28
C GLY A 39 4.31 -19.27 10.69
N SER A 40 5.14 -18.47 11.35
CA SER A 40 5.30 -17.02 11.15
C SER A 40 5.89 -16.60 9.80
N GLN A 41 6.60 -17.46 9.11
CA GLN A 41 7.28 -17.09 7.86
C GLN A 41 6.34 -16.86 6.67
N LYS A 42 5.05 -17.15 6.82
CA LYS A 42 4.03 -17.05 5.77
C LYS A 42 3.24 -15.74 5.77
N ILE A 43 3.41 -14.87 6.75
CA ILE A 43 2.69 -13.60 6.86
C ILE A 43 3.62 -12.45 6.49
N LEU A 44 3.26 -11.73 5.43
CA LEU A 44 3.90 -10.48 5.03
C LEU A 44 3.00 -9.31 5.45
N ALA A 45 3.47 -8.46 6.35
CA ALA A 45 2.77 -7.26 6.78
C ALA A 45 3.27 -6.01 6.07
N LEU A 46 2.36 -5.06 5.78
CA LEU A 46 2.71 -3.76 5.21
C LEU A 46 2.95 -2.74 6.33
N LEU A 47 4.06 -1.98 6.22
CA LEU A 47 4.45 -0.98 7.19
C LEU A 47 4.86 0.32 6.49
N ARG A 48 4.26 1.45 6.88
CA ARG A 48 4.61 2.78 6.33
C ARG A 48 5.74 3.43 7.12
N GLY A 49 6.90 2.77 7.18
CA GLY A 49 8.07 3.31 7.87
C GLY A 49 7.72 3.91 9.24
N GLN A 50 8.08 5.18 9.44
CA GLN A 50 7.85 5.90 10.69
C GLN A 50 6.37 6.18 11.02
N ASN A 51 5.49 6.10 10.02
CA ASN A 51 4.05 6.32 10.19
C ASN A 51 3.29 5.04 10.54
N LEU A 52 3.94 3.89 10.58
CA LEU A 52 3.33 2.56 10.77
C LEU A 52 2.15 2.33 9.81
N PHE A 53 0.95 2.71 10.22
CA PHE A 53 -0.28 2.64 9.41
C PHE A 53 -1.11 3.93 9.51
N ALA A 54 -0.66 4.95 10.27
CA ALA A 54 -1.37 6.21 10.49
C ALA A 54 -1.02 7.31 9.46
N TYR A 55 -1.61 8.48 9.69
CA TYR A 55 -1.39 9.71 8.93
C TYR A 55 -0.48 10.70 9.67
N GLN A 56 0.29 10.21 10.62
CA GLN A 56 1.27 10.99 11.39
C GLN A 56 2.49 10.14 11.70
N PRO A 57 3.67 10.72 11.89
CA PRO A 57 4.83 10.00 12.36
C PRO A 57 4.68 9.60 13.83
N TYR A 58 5.25 8.48 14.20
CA TYR A 58 5.36 8.00 15.58
C TYR A 58 6.79 8.12 16.10
N SER A 59 6.94 8.12 17.44
CA SER A 59 8.26 8.04 18.09
C SER A 59 8.96 6.71 17.80
N ASP A 60 10.28 6.70 17.91
CA ASP A 60 11.08 5.52 17.60
C ASP A 60 10.77 4.32 18.51
N ASP A 61 10.56 4.58 19.80
CA ASP A 61 10.22 3.56 20.79
C ASP A 61 8.90 2.86 20.45
N LEU A 62 7.89 3.62 20.01
CA LEU A 62 6.60 3.07 19.60
C LEU A 62 6.72 2.23 18.31
N VAL A 63 7.50 2.70 17.33
CA VAL A 63 7.76 1.94 16.09
C VAL A 63 8.49 0.62 16.40
N ILE A 64 9.54 0.67 17.22
CA ILE A 64 10.30 -0.53 17.63
C ILE A 64 9.39 -1.53 18.35
N SER A 65 8.60 -1.05 19.29
CA SER A 65 7.71 -1.89 20.08
C SER A 65 6.57 -2.51 19.26
N PHE A 66 6.01 -1.74 18.31
CA PHE A 66 5.02 -2.25 17.37
C PHE A 66 5.59 -3.37 16.50
N VAL A 67 6.77 -3.14 15.91
CA VAL A 67 7.44 -4.15 15.06
C VAL A 67 7.72 -5.42 15.85
N ARG A 68 8.26 -5.28 17.07
CA ARG A 68 8.48 -6.39 17.98
C ARG A 68 7.20 -7.20 18.20
N GLN A 69 6.12 -6.53 18.62
CA GLN A 69 4.85 -7.20 18.91
C GLN A 69 4.26 -7.90 17.66
N ALA A 70 4.35 -7.28 16.49
CA ALA A 70 3.88 -7.87 15.25
C ALA A 70 4.66 -9.15 14.88
N VAL A 71 5.98 -9.15 15.06
CA VAL A 71 6.81 -10.33 14.81
C VAL A 71 6.52 -11.43 15.85
N GLU A 72 6.42 -11.09 17.13
CA GLU A 72 6.06 -12.02 18.20
C GLU A 72 4.66 -12.64 17.96
N SER A 73 3.72 -11.90 17.38
CA SER A 73 2.37 -12.38 17.03
C SER A 73 2.31 -13.14 15.69
N GLY A 74 3.44 -13.27 14.96
CA GLY A 74 3.55 -14.19 13.83
C GLY A 74 3.87 -13.59 12.46
N VAL A 75 4.23 -12.31 12.38
CA VAL A 75 4.71 -11.71 11.12
C VAL A 75 6.12 -12.23 10.79
N GLY A 76 6.30 -12.83 9.62
CA GLY A 76 7.59 -13.34 9.15
C GLY A 76 8.36 -12.38 8.25
N ALA A 77 7.66 -11.43 7.63
CA ALA A 77 8.27 -10.41 6.80
C ALA A 77 7.50 -9.09 6.90
N MET A 78 8.21 -7.97 6.80
CA MET A 78 7.60 -6.65 6.73
C MET A 78 7.96 -5.97 5.43
N ARG A 79 6.95 -5.56 4.66
CA ARG A 79 7.13 -4.66 3.52
C ARG A 79 7.09 -3.23 4.02
N ILE A 80 8.26 -2.64 4.11
CA ILE A 80 8.47 -1.31 4.67
C ILE A 80 8.59 -0.30 3.53
N PHE A 81 7.74 0.71 3.51
CA PHE A 81 7.81 1.78 2.52
C PHE A 81 7.63 3.15 3.14
N ASP A 82 8.11 4.17 2.47
CA ASP A 82 7.81 5.57 2.76
C ASP A 82 7.04 6.20 1.60
N ALA A 83 6.05 7.02 1.92
CA ALA A 83 5.23 7.66 0.89
C ALA A 83 6.02 8.63 0.01
N LEU A 84 7.09 9.22 0.53
CA LEU A 84 7.95 10.19 -0.18
C LEU A 84 9.22 9.56 -0.74
N ASN A 85 9.46 8.26 -0.53
CA ASN A 85 10.73 7.58 -0.76
C ASN A 85 11.90 8.24 0.01
N ASP A 86 11.63 8.72 1.23
CA ASP A 86 12.67 9.23 2.12
C ASP A 86 13.23 8.06 2.96
N GLU A 87 14.43 7.62 2.62
CA GLU A 87 15.10 6.50 3.28
C GLU A 87 15.25 6.69 4.80
N ARG A 88 15.31 7.91 5.28
CA ARG A 88 15.45 8.22 6.71
C ARG A 88 14.26 7.76 7.55
N ASN A 89 13.07 7.74 6.94
CA ASN A 89 11.83 7.27 7.59
C ASN A 89 11.74 5.75 7.68
N LEU A 90 12.60 5.01 7.01
CA LEU A 90 12.60 3.54 7.02
C LEU A 90 13.54 2.94 8.07
N VAL A 91 14.55 3.72 8.53
CA VAL A 91 15.66 3.22 9.37
C VAL A 91 15.17 2.45 10.59
N THR A 92 14.31 3.06 11.40
CA THR A 92 13.83 2.45 12.66
C THR A 92 13.05 1.16 12.41
N ALA A 93 12.10 1.19 11.47
CA ALA A 93 11.29 0.03 11.14
C ALA A 93 12.13 -1.11 10.53
N LEU A 94 13.09 -0.78 9.64
CA LEU A 94 14.00 -1.75 9.03
C LEU A 94 14.87 -2.43 10.08
N LEU A 95 15.55 -1.65 10.91
CA LEU A 95 16.44 -2.19 11.95
C LEU A 95 15.67 -3.02 12.99
N ALA A 96 14.51 -2.55 13.43
CA ALA A 96 13.65 -3.31 14.33
C ALA A 96 13.18 -4.63 13.72
N THR A 97 12.74 -4.63 12.45
CA THR A 97 12.32 -5.85 11.75
C THR A 97 13.41 -6.90 11.76
N LYS A 98 14.64 -6.51 11.43
CA LYS A 98 15.80 -7.43 11.44
C LYS A 98 16.19 -7.86 12.84
N ALA A 99 16.17 -6.95 13.81
CA ALA A 99 16.54 -7.26 15.20
C ALA A 99 15.62 -8.30 15.84
N TYR A 100 14.34 -8.30 15.46
CA TYR A 100 13.36 -9.28 15.94
C TYR A 100 13.21 -10.53 15.05
N GLY A 101 14.04 -10.66 14.01
CA GLY A 101 14.17 -11.90 13.22
C GLY A 101 13.21 -12.05 12.07
N ALA A 102 12.47 -11.00 11.69
CA ALA A 102 11.66 -10.98 10.48
C ALA A 102 12.46 -10.44 9.26
N LYS A 103 12.03 -10.79 8.04
CA LYS A 103 12.62 -10.28 6.81
C LYS A 103 12.17 -8.83 6.55
N ALA A 104 13.12 -7.95 6.24
CA ALA A 104 12.85 -6.57 5.87
C ALA A 104 12.82 -6.43 4.34
N GLU A 105 11.62 -6.41 3.76
CA GLU A 105 11.40 -6.07 2.36
C GLU A 105 11.10 -4.57 2.27
N THR A 106 12.00 -3.81 1.66
CA THR A 106 11.82 -2.37 1.46
C THR A 106 11.23 -2.08 0.09
N ALA A 107 10.32 -1.10 0.00
CA ALA A 107 9.62 -0.86 -1.25
C ALA A 107 9.89 0.53 -1.81
N LEU A 108 10.03 0.56 -3.14
CA LEU A 108 10.08 1.76 -3.97
C LEU A 108 8.63 2.19 -4.23
N SER A 109 8.16 3.30 -3.65
CA SER A 109 6.86 3.87 -3.97
C SER A 109 6.89 4.44 -5.38
N TYR A 110 6.45 3.61 -6.36
CA TYR A 110 6.53 3.96 -7.76
C TYR A 110 5.51 5.04 -8.13
N THR A 111 5.95 6.01 -8.88
CA THR A 111 5.14 7.08 -9.47
C THR A 111 5.86 7.67 -10.68
N VAL A 112 5.14 8.50 -11.44
CA VAL A 112 5.66 9.17 -12.62
C VAL A 112 5.68 10.68 -12.38
N SER A 113 6.82 11.32 -12.62
CA SER A 113 6.98 12.78 -12.63
C SER A 113 8.33 13.16 -13.26
N PRO A 114 8.61 14.45 -13.50
CA PRO A 114 9.93 14.86 -14.02
C PRO A 114 11.11 14.48 -13.13
N VAL A 115 10.91 14.20 -11.84
CA VAL A 115 11.97 13.80 -10.90
C VAL A 115 12.05 12.31 -10.66
N HIS A 116 10.98 11.56 -10.89
CA HIS A 116 10.94 10.11 -10.70
C HIS A 116 11.35 9.37 -11.97
N THR A 117 12.63 9.45 -12.28
CA THR A 117 13.25 8.73 -13.40
C THR A 117 13.61 7.30 -13.00
N VAL A 118 13.95 6.45 -13.97
CA VAL A 118 14.44 5.10 -13.67
C VAL A 118 15.72 5.16 -12.82
N ASP A 119 16.62 6.10 -13.11
CA ASP A 119 17.85 6.29 -12.33
C ASP A 119 17.57 6.74 -10.89
N TYR A 120 16.58 7.60 -10.65
CA TYR A 120 16.11 7.93 -9.31
C TYR A 120 15.75 6.67 -8.50
N PHE A 121 14.97 5.75 -9.08
CA PHE A 121 14.59 4.52 -8.40
C PHE A 121 15.77 3.57 -8.19
N VAL A 122 16.71 3.51 -9.13
CA VAL A 122 17.95 2.71 -8.98
C VAL A 122 18.80 3.25 -7.83
N ASP A 123 19.00 4.55 -7.76
CA ASP A 123 19.77 5.17 -6.68
C ASP A 123 19.10 5.00 -5.32
N TYR A 124 17.78 5.09 -5.27
CA TYR A 124 17.00 4.81 -4.06
C TYR A 124 17.13 3.33 -3.64
N ALA A 125 17.04 2.39 -4.58
CA ALA A 125 17.21 0.97 -4.32
C ALA A 125 18.60 0.64 -3.75
N ARG A 126 19.67 1.25 -4.28
CA ARG A 126 21.04 1.11 -3.74
C ARG A 126 21.16 1.59 -2.29
N LYS A 127 20.49 2.70 -1.95
CA LYS A 127 20.45 3.20 -0.57
C LYS A 127 19.76 2.19 0.35
N LEU A 128 18.62 1.63 -0.07
CA LEU A 128 17.89 0.63 0.70
C LEU A 128 18.73 -0.65 0.89
N GLU A 129 19.43 -1.11 -0.12
CA GLU A 129 20.37 -2.23 -0.03
C GLU A 129 21.51 -1.91 0.97
N ALA A 130 22.11 -0.72 0.89
CA ALA A 130 23.16 -0.29 1.81
C ALA A 130 22.67 -0.16 3.26
N MET A 131 21.38 0.12 3.49
CA MET A 131 20.76 0.13 4.81
C MET A 131 20.53 -1.27 5.38
N GLY A 132 20.71 -2.33 4.58
CA GLY A 132 20.60 -3.71 5.00
C GLY A 132 19.21 -4.33 4.76
N ALA A 133 18.45 -3.85 3.78
CA ALA A 133 17.23 -4.54 3.33
C ALA A 133 17.54 -5.98 2.90
N ASP A 134 16.59 -6.89 3.11
CA ASP A 134 16.73 -8.30 2.68
C ASP A 134 16.11 -8.54 1.30
N GLN A 135 15.20 -7.67 0.87
CA GLN A 135 14.49 -7.71 -0.41
C GLN A 135 14.04 -6.32 -0.81
N LEU A 136 13.95 -6.07 -2.12
CA LEU A 136 13.35 -4.86 -2.68
C LEU A 136 11.98 -5.18 -3.27
N ALA A 137 11.05 -4.20 -3.28
CA ALA A 137 9.79 -4.30 -3.99
C ALA A 137 9.54 -3.06 -4.85
N ILE A 138 9.19 -3.24 -6.11
CA ILE A 138 8.57 -2.17 -6.91
C ILE A 138 7.10 -2.10 -6.48
N LYS A 139 6.68 -0.98 -5.88
CA LYS A 139 5.33 -0.80 -5.35
C LYS A 139 4.54 0.20 -6.19
N ASP A 140 3.86 -0.32 -7.21
CA ASP A 140 3.00 0.43 -8.12
C ASP A 140 1.53 0.34 -7.69
N MET A 141 1.14 1.17 -6.73
CA MET A 141 -0.22 1.19 -6.16
C MET A 141 -1.29 1.75 -7.09
N ALA A 142 -0.90 2.60 -8.03
CA ALA A 142 -1.84 3.24 -8.93
C ALA A 142 -1.91 2.58 -10.32
N GLY A 143 -1.04 1.59 -10.59
CA GLY A 143 -0.93 0.98 -11.92
C GLY A 143 -0.33 1.96 -12.95
N LEU A 144 0.66 2.76 -12.52
CA LEU A 144 1.30 3.79 -13.35
C LEU A 144 2.54 3.28 -14.07
N LEU A 145 3.08 2.14 -13.65
CA LEU A 145 4.29 1.55 -14.25
C LEU A 145 3.94 1.08 -15.67
N TYR A 146 4.24 1.94 -16.64
CA TYR A 146 3.98 1.60 -18.03
C TYR A 146 4.87 0.43 -18.47
N PRO A 147 4.38 -0.53 -19.25
CA PRO A 147 5.12 -1.77 -19.54
C PRO A 147 6.51 -1.57 -20.14
N GLN A 148 6.69 -0.52 -20.97
CA GLN A 148 8.01 -0.17 -21.50
C GLN A 148 8.98 0.25 -20.39
N ASP A 149 8.50 1.07 -19.44
CA ASP A 149 9.28 1.52 -18.27
C ASP A 149 9.54 0.36 -17.32
N ALA A 150 8.59 -0.58 -17.21
CA ALA A 150 8.78 -1.80 -16.40
C ALA A 150 9.96 -2.64 -16.89
N VAL A 151 10.11 -2.82 -18.21
CA VAL A 151 11.27 -3.51 -18.79
C VAL A 151 12.57 -2.82 -18.40
N GLU A 152 12.63 -1.50 -18.56
CA GLU A 152 13.85 -0.73 -18.26
C GLU A 152 14.16 -0.77 -16.75
N LEU A 153 13.18 -0.45 -15.91
CA LEU A 153 13.35 -0.39 -14.45
C LEU A 153 13.79 -1.75 -13.87
N ILE A 154 13.12 -2.84 -14.23
CA ILE A 154 13.46 -4.18 -13.73
C ILE A 154 14.89 -4.55 -14.15
N ARG A 155 15.25 -4.34 -15.41
CA ARG A 155 16.62 -4.63 -15.90
C ARG A 155 17.67 -3.83 -15.13
N LYS A 156 17.46 -2.52 -14.97
CA LYS A 156 18.42 -1.67 -14.26
C LYS A 156 18.51 -2.03 -12.77
N LEU A 157 17.40 -2.32 -12.10
CA LEU A 157 17.43 -2.79 -10.70
C LEU A 157 18.23 -4.10 -10.57
N LYS A 158 17.95 -5.11 -11.40
CA LYS A 158 18.67 -6.40 -11.37
C LYS A 158 20.16 -6.27 -11.72
N GLN A 159 20.56 -5.24 -12.46
CA GLN A 159 21.97 -4.95 -12.78
C GLN A 159 22.69 -4.19 -11.67
N ASN A 160 21.98 -3.44 -10.84
CA ASN A 160 22.55 -2.47 -9.91
C ASN A 160 22.36 -2.84 -8.43
N THR A 161 21.57 -3.87 -8.13
CA THR A 161 21.35 -4.39 -6.76
C THR A 161 21.51 -5.90 -6.78
N SER A 162 21.92 -6.48 -5.65
CA SER A 162 22.04 -7.93 -5.46
C SER A 162 20.84 -8.56 -4.79
N LEU A 163 19.92 -7.74 -4.29
CA LEU A 163 18.76 -8.19 -3.52
C LEU A 163 17.70 -8.86 -4.40
N PRO A 164 16.96 -9.83 -3.87
CA PRO A 164 15.73 -10.31 -4.50
C PRO A 164 14.78 -9.15 -4.75
N LEU A 165 14.06 -9.20 -5.89
CA LEU A 165 13.13 -8.17 -6.32
C LEU A 165 11.69 -8.69 -6.34
N ALA A 166 10.79 -8.00 -5.67
CA ALA A 166 9.35 -8.22 -5.72
C ALA A 166 8.66 -7.21 -6.64
N LEU A 167 7.60 -7.63 -7.31
CA LEU A 167 6.72 -6.73 -8.07
C LEU A 167 5.32 -6.71 -7.46
N HIS A 168 4.91 -5.52 -7.02
CA HIS A 168 3.57 -5.20 -6.57
C HIS A 168 2.96 -4.18 -7.53
N SER A 169 2.06 -4.64 -8.38
CA SER A 169 1.40 -3.78 -9.38
C SER A 169 -0.10 -3.95 -9.32
N HIS A 170 -0.83 -2.83 -9.26
CA HIS A 170 -2.28 -2.82 -9.35
C HIS A 170 -2.75 -2.86 -10.82
N THR A 171 -3.95 -3.38 -11.06
CA THR A 171 -4.48 -3.62 -12.41
C THR A 171 -5.44 -2.52 -12.87
N THR A 172 -5.57 -1.43 -12.15
CA THR A 172 -6.58 -0.39 -12.39
C THR A 172 -6.50 0.21 -13.81
N THR A 173 -5.30 0.39 -14.34
CA THR A 173 -5.04 0.85 -15.70
C THR A 173 -4.91 -0.29 -16.72
N GLY A 174 -5.01 -1.55 -16.27
CA GLY A 174 -4.85 -2.74 -17.11
C GLY A 174 -3.42 -3.14 -17.44
N VAL A 175 -2.41 -2.50 -16.84
CA VAL A 175 -0.99 -2.84 -17.08
C VAL A 175 -0.47 -3.95 -16.18
N GLY A 176 -1.10 -4.18 -15.02
CA GLY A 176 -0.57 -5.06 -13.97
C GLY A 176 -0.32 -6.51 -14.44
N LEU A 177 -1.21 -7.07 -15.27
CA LEU A 177 -0.99 -8.42 -15.81
C LEU A 177 0.25 -8.48 -16.70
N LEU A 178 0.41 -7.53 -17.63
CA LEU A 178 1.58 -7.50 -18.51
C LEU A 178 2.86 -7.22 -17.72
N ASN A 179 2.81 -6.32 -16.72
CA ASN A 179 3.95 -6.05 -15.84
C ASN A 179 4.40 -7.30 -15.07
N ALA A 180 3.46 -8.12 -14.62
CA ALA A 180 3.78 -9.41 -14.00
C ALA A 180 4.49 -10.37 -14.98
N VAL A 181 4.02 -10.45 -16.24
CA VAL A 181 4.68 -11.23 -17.28
C VAL A 181 6.07 -10.69 -17.61
N ILE A 182 6.23 -9.36 -17.71
CA ILE A 182 7.53 -8.71 -17.85
C ILE A 182 8.43 -9.08 -16.69
N GLY A 183 7.91 -9.01 -15.45
CA GLY A 183 8.63 -9.45 -14.26
C GLY A 183 9.15 -10.88 -14.36
N MET A 184 8.30 -11.82 -14.78
CA MET A 184 8.69 -13.23 -14.99
C MET A 184 9.79 -13.38 -16.05
N VAL A 185 9.70 -12.64 -17.15
CA VAL A 185 10.68 -12.72 -18.25
C VAL A 185 12.03 -12.11 -17.87
N TYR A 186 12.01 -11.02 -17.08
CA TYR A 186 13.23 -10.29 -16.72
C TYR A 186 13.77 -10.58 -15.31
N GLY A 187 13.25 -11.64 -14.65
CA GLY A 187 13.87 -12.22 -13.46
C GLY A 187 13.49 -11.51 -12.15
N VAL A 188 12.26 -11.05 -12.03
CA VAL A 188 11.67 -10.68 -10.73
C VAL A 188 11.50 -11.98 -9.91
N ASP A 189 11.87 -11.92 -8.63
CA ASP A 189 11.93 -13.11 -7.77
C ASP A 189 10.56 -13.45 -7.14
N SER A 190 9.69 -12.44 -6.97
CA SER A 190 8.32 -12.64 -6.48
C SER A 190 7.34 -11.63 -7.07
N ILE A 191 6.08 -12.05 -7.25
CA ILE A 191 5.01 -11.25 -7.83
C ILE A 191 3.80 -11.32 -6.93
N ASP A 192 3.26 -10.15 -6.55
CA ASP A 192 2.00 -10.07 -5.84
C ASP A 192 0.83 -10.35 -6.78
N CYS A 193 -0.04 -11.23 -6.36
CA CYS A 193 -1.26 -11.59 -7.09
C CYS A 193 -2.44 -11.73 -6.14
N ALA A 194 -3.64 -11.86 -6.69
CA ALA A 194 -4.84 -12.12 -5.94
C ALA A 194 -5.66 -13.23 -6.61
N ILE A 195 -6.59 -13.82 -5.87
CA ILE A 195 -7.50 -14.85 -6.37
C ILE A 195 -8.83 -14.20 -6.76
N THR A 196 -9.39 -14.55 -7.90
CA THR A 196 -10.72 -14.13 -8.35
C THR A 196 -11.79 -14.60 -7.34
N PRO A 197 -12.78 -13.75 -6.93
CA PRO A 197 -13.18 -12.47 -7.52
C PRO A 197 -12.46 -11.22 -6.98
N PHE A 198 -11.52 -11.34 -6.05
CA PHE A 198 -10.83 -10.20 -5.45
C PHE A 198 -9.54 -9.80 -6.21
N ALA A 199 -9.38 -10.24 -7.46
CA ALA A 199 -8.30 -9.89 -8.36
C ALA A 199 -8.76 -8.92 -9.45
N GLY A 200 -7.81 -8.22 -10.09
CA GLY A 200 -8.10 -7.26 -11.16
C GLY A 200 -8.58 -5.90 -10.64
N GLY A 201 -8.87 -4.98 -11.53
CA GLY A 201 -9.28 -3.61 -11.19
C GLY A 201 -8.30 -2.93 -10.25
N SER A 202 -8.76 -2.41 -9.11
CA SER A 202 -7.92 -1.79 -8.08
C SER A 202 -7.09 -2.78 -7.26
N SER A 203 -7.17 -4.08 -7.56
CA SER A 203 -6.36 -5.13 -6.93
C SER A 203 -5.23 -5.60 -7.85
N HIS A 204 -4.61 -6.72 -7.49
CA HIS A 204 -3.48 -7.33 -8.20
C HIS A 204 -3.91 -8.19 -9.38
N PRO A 205 -2.95 -8.58 -10.26
CA PRO A 205 -3.22 -9.54 -11.31
C PRO A 205 -3.77 -10.86 -10.76
N PRO A 206 -4.69 -11.50 -11.47
CA PRO A 206 -5.24 -12.78 -11.08
C PRO A 206 -4.19 -13.90 -11.15
N VAL A 207 -4.03 -14.66 -10.06
CA VAL A 207 -3.12 -15.80 -10.01
C VAL A 207 -3.49 -16.86 -11.07
N GLU A 208 -4.78 -17.00 -11.36
CA GLU A 208 -5.31 -17.92 -12.37
C GLU A 208 -4.80 -17.61 -13.78
N LEU A 209 -4.45 -16.35 -14.05
CA LEU A 209 -3.82 -15.95 -15.30
C LEU A 209 -2.30 -16.04 -15.25
N LEU A 210 -1.68 -15.78 -14.09
CA LEU A 210 -0.23 -15.79 -13.96
C LEU A 210 0.36 -17.20 -14.06
N ILE A 211 -0.29 -18.21 -13.49
CA ILE A 211 0.17 -19.60 -13.54
C ILE A 211 0.38 -20.09 -14.99
N PRO A 212 -0.56 -19.90 -15.94
CA PRO A 212 -0.32 -20.24 -17.35
C PRO A 212 0.92 -19.61 -17.98
N PHE A 213 1.25 -18.36 -17.63
CA PHE A 213 2.48 -17.70 -18.10
C PHE A 213 3.73 -18.32 -17.46
N ALA A 214 3.69 -18.58 -16.14
CA ALA A 214 4.81 -19.20 -15.44
C ALA A 214 5.12 -20.60 -16.00
N GLU A 215 4.09 -21.42 -16.24
CA GLU A 215 4.23 -22.76 -16.83
C GLU A 215 4.86 -22.70 -18.23
N GLU A 216 4.40 -21.79 -19.09
CA GLU A 216 4.93 -21.64 -20.44
C GLU A 216 6.37 -21.13 -20.46
N LEU A 217 6.77 -20.35 -19.44
CA LEU A 217 8.14 -19.92 -19.23
C LEU A 217 9.01 -20.98 -18.54
N GLY A 218 8.45 -22.11 -18.13
CA GLY A 218 9.15 -23.17 -17.39
C GLY A 218 9.55 -22.76 -15.97
N LEU A 219 8.84 -21.83 -15.37
CA LEU A 219 9.09 -21.35 -14.00
C LEU A 219 8.37 -22.24 -13.00
N ASP A 220 9.08 -22.64 -11.96
CA ASP A 220 8.47 -23.32 -10.81
C ASP A 220 7.78 -22.27 -9.92
N HIS A 221 6.44 -22.30 -9.88
CA HIS A 221 5.64 -21.39 -9.06
C HIS A 221 5.19 -22.02 -7.73
N GLY A 222 5.40 -23.33 -7.50
CA GLY A 222 5.07 -24.04 -6.26
C GLY A 222 3.58 -24.04 -5.85
N LEU A 223 2.67 -23.57 -6.71
CA LEU A 223 1.24 -23.47 -6.42
C LEU A 223 0.48 -24.68 -6.97
N ASP A 224 -0.39 -25.28 -6.14
CA ASP A 224 -1.31 -26.32 -6.59
C ASP A 224 -2.61 -25.71 -7.11
N LYS A 225 -2.87 -25.90 -8.40
CA LYS A 225 -4.07 -25.38 -9.08
C LYS A 225 -5.38 -25.83 -8.43
N ARG A 226 -5.41 -27.00 -7.81
CA ARG A 226 -6.63 -27.53 -7.15
C ARG A 226 -6.98 -26.66 -5.93
N PHE A 227 -5.98 -26.30 -5.13
CA PHE A 227 -6.19 -25.42 -3.97
C PHE A 227 -6.55 -24.00 -4.39
N ILE A 228 -5.99 -23.48 -5.48
CA ILE A 228 -6.39 -22.18 -6.03
C ILE A 228 -7.88 -22.18 -6.42
N LEU A 229 -8.34 -23.22 -7.12
CA LEU A 229 -9.75 -23.33 -7.51
C LEU A 229 -10.70 -23.50 -6.30
N GLN A 230 -10.30 -24.26 -5.28
CA GLN A 230 -11.05 -24.37 -4.02
C GLN A 230 -11.13 -23.04 -3.29
N ALA A 231 -10.00 -22.32 -3.18
CA ALA A 231 -9.98 -20.98 -2.58
C ALA A 231 -10.85 -20.00 -3.38
N GLN A 232 -10.82 -20.08 -4.72
CA GLN A 232 -11.68 -19.27 -5.59
C GLN A 232 -13.17 -19.53 -5.31
N GLU A 233 -13.59 -20.76 -5.15
CA GLU A 233 -14.98 -21.14 -4.85
C GLU A 233 -15.45 -20.51 -3.53
N GLU A 234 -14.65 -20.61 -2.47
CA GLU A 234 -14.94 -20.00 -1.17
C GLU A 234 -14.97 -18.46 -1.24
N LEU A 235 -14.03 -17.87 -1.97
CA LEU A 235 -13.99 -16.42 -2.17
C LEU A 235 -15.22 -15.92 -2.95
N PHE A 236 -15.74 -16.70 -3.92
CA PHE A 236 -16.99 -16.36 -4.61
C PHE A 236 -18.20 -16.44 -3.67
N ARG A 237 -18.21 -17.39 -2.74
CA ARG A 237 -19.28 -17.46 -1.72
C ARG A 237 -19.28 -16.18 -0.88
N ILE A 238 -18.12 -15.78 -0.36
CA ILE A 238 -17.95 -14.54 0.42
C ILE A 238 -18.31 -13.30 -0.43
N PHE A 239 -17.85 -13.24 -1.67
CA PHE A 239 -18.16 -12.14 -2.58
C PHE A 239 -19.66 -11.99 -2.82
N ASN A 240 -20.39 -13.09 -3.00
CA ASN A 240 -21.83 -13.07 -3.19
C ASN A 240 -22.61 -12.60 -1.96
N GLU A 241 -22.09 -12.84 -0.76
CA GLU A 241 -22.65 -12.29 0.48
C GLU A 241 -22.44 -10.78 0.59
N LEU A 242 -21.31 -10.27 0.09
CA LEU A 242 -20.90 -8.87 0.21
C LEU A 242 -21.26 -8.01 -1.02
N LYS A 243 -21.71 -8.59 -2.13
CA LYS A 243 -21.89 -7.90 -3.42
C LYS A 243 -22.77 -6.66 -3.36
N ASP A 244 -23.78 -6.66 -2.50
CA ASP A 244 -24.73 -5.55 -2.36
C ASP A 244 -24.17 -4.40 -1.47
N THR A 245 -23.10 -4.67 -0.72
CA THR A 245 -22.43 -3.69 0.14
C THR A 245 -21.15 -3.14 -0.48
N ILE A 246 -20.61 -3.82 -1.48
CA ILE A 246 -19.41 -3.40 -2.19
C ILE A 246 -19.84 -2.47 -3.32
N SER A 247 -19.41 -1.19 -3.27
CA SER A 247 -19.61 -0.20 -4.35
C SER A 247 -18.79 -0.57 -5.59
N TYR A 248 -19.08 -1.74 -6.17
CA TYR A 248 -18.34 -2.27 -7.28
C TYR A 248 -19.13 -2.09 -8.58
N HIS A 249 -18.71 -1.16 -9.43
CA HIS A 249 -19.28 -0.90 -10.75
C HIS A 249 -18.56 -1.71 -11.83
N GLY A 250 -18.21 -2.96 -11.56
CA GLY A 250 -17.55 -3.84 -12.51
C GLY A 250 -18.50 -4.87 -13.14
N ARG A 251 -18.10 -5.38 -14.30
CA ARG A 251 -18.74 -6.56 -14.89
C ARG A 251 -18.69 -7.70 -13.89
N TYR A 252 -19.68 -8.58 -13.94
CA TYR A 252 -19.77 -9.70 -13.05
C TYR A 252 -18.56 -10.61 -13.24
N TYR A 253 -17.73 -10.74 -12.22
CA TYR A 253 -16.69 -11.76 -12.19
C TYR A 253 -17.31 -13.14 -12.44
N ARG A 254 -16.59 -13.92 -13.22
CA ARG A 254 -16.90 -15.33 -13.40
C ARG A 254 -15.75 -16.14 -12.83
N PRO A 255 -16.02 -17.33 -12.27
CA PRO A 255 -14.95 -18.26 -11.92
C PRO A 255 -14.06 -18.50 -13.12
N VAL A 256 -12.77 -18.30 -12.98
CA VAL A 256 -11.79 -18.51 -14.05
C VAL A 256 -11.15 -19.87 -13.86
N ASN A 257 -11.32 -20.74 -14.85
CA ASN A 257 -10.63 -22.02 -14.90
C ASN A 257 -9.38 -21.89 -15.78
N PHE A 258 -8.27 -22.50 -15.39
CA PHE A 258 -7.02 -22.52 -16.15
C PHE A 258 -7.18 -23.02 -17.60
N LYS A 259 -8.21 -23.85 -17.89
CA LYS A 259 -8.54 -24.34 -19.24
C LYS A 259 -9.14 -23.25 -20.15
N GLN A 260 -9.67 -22.16 -19.58
CA GLN A 260 -10.24 -21.05 -20.35
C GLN A 260 -9.17 -20.09 -20.86
N VAL A 261 -7.97 -20.12 -20.27
CA VAL A 261 -6.87 -19.26 -20.67
C VAL A 261 -6.33 -19.67 -22.02
N ASN A 262 -6.37 -18.77 -23.00
CA ASN A 262 -5.94 -19.04 -24.36
C ASN A 262 -4.40 -19.15 -24.43
N ARG A 263 -3.89 -20.37 -24.55
CA ARG A 263 -2.45 -20.66 -24.60
C ARG A 263 -1.75 -20.01 -25.80
N ARG A 264 -2.44 -19.78 -26.91
CA ARG A 264 -1.84 -19.08 -28.06
C ARG A 264 -1.60 -17.61 -27.73
N GLN A 265 -2.54 -16.95 -27.03
CA GLN A 265 -2.34 -15.56 -26.56
C GLN A 265 -1.22 -15.50 -25.51
N VAL A 266 -1.14 -16.45 -24.58
CA VAL A 266 -0.05 -16.54 -23.60
C VAL A 266 1.30 -16.58 -24.31
N ASN A 267 1.48 -17.50 -25.26
CA ASN A 267 2.72 -17.63 -26.03
C ASN A 267 3.05 -16.40 -26.85
N GLU A 268 2.05 -15.75 -27.46
CA GLU A 268 2.26 -14.54 -28.24
C GLU A 268 2.69 -13.37 -27.36
N ILE A 269 2.07 -13.16 -26.19
CA ILE A 269 2.46 -12.13 -25.23
C ILE A 269 3.91 -12.39 -24.76
N ILE A 270 4.26 -13.60 -24.39
CA ILE A 270 5.63 -13.95 -23.99
C ILE A 270 6.64 -13.64 -25.12
N ARG A 271 6.31 -14.01 -26.37
CA ARG A 271 7.17 -13.76 -27.54
C ARG A 271 7.42 -12.26 -27.72
N LEU A 272 6.36 -11.43 -27.60
CA LEU A 272 6.44 -9.99 -27.74
C LEU A 272 7.28 -9.37 -26.61
N VAL A 273 7.07 -9.79 -25.37
CA VAL A 273 7.83 -9.29 -24.20
C VAL A 273 9.31 -9.66 -24.26
N LYS A 274 9.66 -10.83 -24.84
CA LYS A 274 11.07 -11.22 -25.04
C LYS A 274 11.81 -10.36 -26.07
N SER A 275 11.07 -9.64 -26.92
CA SER A 275 11.62 -8.70 -27.91
C SER A 275 11.02 -7.29 -27.68
N PRO A 276 11.46 -6.55 -26.64
CA PRO A 276 10.74 -5.41 -26.04
C PRO A 276 10.95 -4.12 -26.82
N VAL A 277 10.65 -4.12 -28.12
CA VAL A 277 10.51 -2.86 -28.87
C VAL A 277 9.15 -2.22 -28.57
N PRO A 278 8.98 -0.91 -28.68
CA PRO A 278 7.75 -0.21 -28.31
C PRO A 278 6.49 -0.83 -28.92
N GLU A 279 6.51 -1.17 -30.21
CA GLU A 279 5.39 -1.75 -30.94
C GLU A 279 4.98 -3.13 -30.41
N ASN A 280 5.96 -3.94 -30.00
CA ASN A 280 5.72 -5.26 -29.40
C ASN A 280 5.09 -5.13 -28.01
N ILE A 281 5.56 -4.17 -27.20
CA ILE A 281 5.04 -3.96 -25.87
C ILE A 281 3.62 -3.43 -25.92
N GLU A 282 3.30 -2.50 -26.84
CA GLU A 282 1.93 -2.03 -27.07
C GLU A 282 1.00 -3.17 -27.49
N THR A 283 1.42 -3.98 -28.43
CA THR A 283 0.64 -5.16 -28.88
C THR A 283 0.43 -6.15 -27.72
N ALA A 284 1.45 -6.39 -26.90
CA ALA A 284 1.34 -7.25 -25.73
C ALA A 284 0.38 -6.67 -24.69
N LEU A 285 0.36 -5.35 -24.51
CA LEU A 285 -0.57 -4.66 -23.61
C LEU A 285 -2.03 -4.81 -24.10
N GLU A 286 -2.28 -4.60 -25.39
CA GLU A 286 -3.59 -4.81 -25.97
C GLU A 286 -4.08 -6.25 -25.82
N LEU A 287 -3.21 -7.23 -26.06
CA LEU A 287 -3.54 -8.65 -25.91
C LEU A 287 -3.83 -9.02 -24.44
N SER A 288 -3.05 -8.51 -23.48
CA SER A 288 -3.27 -8.76 -22.06
C SER A 288 -4.55 -8.10 -21.53
N ARG A 289 -4.85 -6.88 -21.95
CA ARG A 289 -6.10 -6.18 -21.65
C ARG A 289 -7.31 -6.92 -22.25
N ARG A 290 -7.19 -7.39 -23.47
CA ARG A 290 -8.23 -8.20 -24.13
C ARG A 290 -8.47 -9.50 -23.37
N MET A 291 -7.43 -10.20 -22.95
CA MET A 291 -7.56 -11.41 -22.14
C MET A 291 -8.33 -11.16 -20.85
N LEU A 292 -8.00 -10.10 -20.11
CA LEU A 292 -8.72 -9.71 -18.90
C LEU A 292 -10.20 -9.41 -19.20
N HIS A 293 -10.48 -8.63 -20.25
CA HIS A 293 -11.85 -8.29 -20.65
C HIS A 293 -12.69 -9.52 -21.06
N GLU A 294 -12.15 -10.43 -21.87
CA GLU A 294 -12.81 -11.66 -22.31
C GLU A 294 -13.17 -12.58 -21.14
N LEU A 295 -12.37 -12.56 -20.08
CA LEU A 295 -12.59 -13.34 -18.87
C LEU A 295 -13.47 -12.62 -17.83
N GLY A 296 -13.94 -11.40 -18.11
CA GLY A 296 -14.92 -10.68 -17.30
C GLY A 296 -14.32 -9.84 -16.17
N TYR A 297 -13.02 -9.56 -16.19
CA TYR A 297 -12.40 -8.65 -15.24
C TYR A 297 -12.86 -7.20 -15.49
N PRO A 298 -12.74 -6.32 -14.46
CA PRO A 298 -13.17 -4.93 -14.57
C PRO A 298 -12.55 -4.19 -15.74
N ASP A 299 -13.28 -3.22 -16.26
CA ASP A 299 -12.77 -2.28 -17.26
C ASP A 299 -11.64 -1.41 -16.66
N PHE A 300 -10.74 -0.95 -17.51
CA PHE A 300 -9.58 -0.18 -17.12
C PHE A 300 -9.90 1.32 -17.05
N ASP A 301 -9.22 2.05 -16.19
CA ASP A 301 -9.38 3.51 -16.07
C ASP A 301 -8.08 4.22 -16.47
N ASP A 302 -7.97 4.59 -17.74
CA ASP A 302 -6.81 5.32 -18.28
C ASP A 302 -6.71 6.77 -17.76
N ARG A 303 -7.75 7.31 -17.08
CA ARG A 303 -7.70 8.63 -16.44
C ARG A 303 -6.68 8.66 -15.30
N ILE A 304 -6.36 7.50 -14.72
CA ILE A 304 -5.35 7.35 -13.69
C ILE A 304 -3.96 7.76 -14.19
N PHE A 305 -3.62 7.53 -15.45
CA PHE A 305 -2.35 8.02 -16.00
C PHE A 305 -2.26 9.56 -15.99
N LYS A 306 -3.39 10.27 -16.02
CA LYS A 306 -3.43 11.74 -15.93
C LYS A 306 -3.44 12.23 -14.49
N SER A 307 -4.32 11.69 -13.67
CA SER A 307 -4.49 12.08 -12.25
C SER A 307 -3.40 11.52 -11.36
N GLN A 308 -2.84 10.35 -11.71
CA GLN A 308 -1.84 9.60 -10.96
C GLN A 308 -2.30 9.15 -9.56
N ILE A 309 -3.60 9.15 -9.31
CA ILE A 309 -4.22 8.73 -8.05
C ILE A 309 -4.59 7.25 -8.11
N PRO A 310 -4.32 6.46 -7.04
CA PRO A 310 -4.79 5.09 -6.95
C PRO A 310 -6.32 4.97 -7.08
N GLY A 311 -6.79 3.92 -7.77
CA GLY A 311 -8.22 3.73 -8.07
C GLY A 311 -9.12 3.71 -6.83
N GLY A 312 -8.67 3.14 -5.72
CA GLY A 312 -9.40 3.18 -4.45
C GLY A 312 -9.59 4.60 -3.90
N MET A 313 -8.58 5.47 -4.09
CA MET A 313 -8.68 6.87 -3.68
C MET A 313 -9.64 7.67 -4.57
N LEU A 314 -9.65 7.40 -5.89
CA LEU A 314 -10.62 8.02 -6.81
C LEU A 314 -12.06 7.69 -6.42
N SER A 315 -12.32 6.44 -6.03
CA SER A 315 -13.64 6.02 -5.56
C SER A 315 -14.05 6.78 -4.30
N ASN A 316 -13.13 6.95 -3.33
CA ASN A 316 -13.38 7.72 -2.11
C ASN A 316 -13.67 9.18 -2.40
N LEU A 317 -12.86 9.84 -3.25
CA LEU A 317 -13.07 11.24 -3.64
C LEU A 317 -14.42 11.43 -4.34
N ARG A 318 -14.79 10.52 -5.25
CA ARG A 318 -16.10 10.56 -5.91
C ARG A 318 -17.24 10.43 -4.90
N SER A 319 -17.14 9.50 -3.95
CA SER A 319 -18.14 9.32 -2.89
C SER A 319 -18.25 10.56 -1.98
N GLN A 320 -17.13 11.20 -1.65
CA GLN A 320 -17.11 12.46 -0.89
C GLN A 320 -17.80 13.60 -1.67
N LEU A 321 -17.45 13.81 -2.94
CA LEU A 321 -18.08 14.81 -3.77
C LEU A 321 -19.60 14.53 -3.95
N HIS A 322 -19.99 13.27 -4.11
CA HIS A 322 -21.40 12.87 -4.17
C HIS A 322 -22.14 13.21 -2.87
N SER A 323 -21.58 12.89 -1.71
CA SER A 323 -22.19 13.21 -0.41
C SER A 323 -22.35 14.71 -0.16
N MET A 324 -21.51 15.54 -0.81
CA MET A 324 -21.54 17.00 -0.79
C MET A 324 -22.41 17.60 -1.90
N GLY A 325 -22.99 16.79 -2.81
CA GLY A 325 -23.74 17.26 -3.97
C GLY A 325 -22.87 18.00 -5.01
N ARG A 326 -21.57 17.72 -5.05
CA ARG A 326 -20.58 18.41 -5.90
C ARG A 326 -19.86 17.48 -6.88
N GLU A 327 -20.57 16.50 -7.41
CA GLU A 327 -20.03 15.60 -8.45
C GLU A 327 -19.56 16.34 -9.72
N ASP A 328 -20.10 17.53 -9.97
CA ASP A 328 -19.71 18.45 -11.04
C ASP A 328 -18.22 18.81 -11.02
N LEU A 329 -17.57 18.75 -9.84
CA LEU A 329 -16.16 19.07 -9.67
C LEU A 329 -15.21 17.92 -10.01
N PHE A 330 -15.72 16.70 -10.26
CA PHE A 330 -14.84 15.52 -10.39
C PHE A 330 -13.83 15.65 -11.55
N ASP A 331 -14.25 16.13 -12.72
CA ASP A 331 -13.34 16.29 -13.86
C ASP A 331 -12.31 17.42 -13.62
N GLN A 332 -12.70 18.48 -12.93
CA GLN A 332 -11.79 19.55 -12.54
C GLN A 332 -10.77 19.06 -11.51
N LEU A 333 -11.20 18.18 -10.61
CA LEU A 333 -10.33 17.57 -9.59
C LEU A 333 -9.19 16.76 -10.24
N MET A 334 -9.46 16.06 -11.36
CA MET A 334 -8.44 15.33 -12.10
C MET A 334 -7.34 16.23 -12.69
N VAL A 335 -7.61 17.50 -12.89
CA VAL A 335 -6.63 18.49 -13.36
C VAL A 335 -5.94 19.19 -12.19
N GLU A 336 -6.68 19.45 -11.11
CA GLU A 336 -6.17 20.17 -9.94
C GLU A 336 -5.17 19.34 -9.11
N ILE A 337 -5.40 18.02 -8.99
CA ILE A 337 -4.52 17.13 -8.23
C ILE A 337 -3.07 17.13 -8.74
N PRO A 338 -2.79 16.96 -10.05
CA PRO A 338 -1.43 17.07 -10.58
C PRO A 338 -0.78 18.43 -10.32
N ARG A 339 -1.57 19.52 -10.31
CA ARG A 339 -1.08 20.86 -9.98
C ARG A 339 -0.65 20.96 -8.53
N VAL A 340 -1.53 20.59 -7.58
CA VAL A 340 -1.22 20.59 -6.15
C VAL A 340 -0.02 19.68 -5.87
N ARG A 341 0.03 18.50 -6.50
CA ARG A 341 1.15 17.56 -6.40
C ARG A 341 2.49 18.18 -6.82
N ARG A 342 2.50 18.92 -7.92
CA ARG A 342 3.69 19.66 -8.38
C ARG A 342 4.11 20.69 -7.35
N ASP A 343 3.16 21.45 -6.81
CA ASP A 343 3.42 22.55 -5.89
C ASP A 343 3.98 22.06 -4.55
N VAL A 344 3.70 20.83 -4.13
CA VAL A 344 4.29 20.20 -2.93
C VAL A 344 5.54 19.35 -3.23
N GLY A 345 6.15 19.50 -4.42
CA GLY A 345 7.42 18.84 -4.75
C GLY A 345 7.28 17.42 -5.31
N TYR A 346 6.24 17.15 -6.09
CA TYR A 346 6.01 15.89 -6.82
C TYR A 346 5.93 14.65 -5.93
N VAL A 347 5.31 14.74 -4.79
CA VAL A 347 5.14 13.58 -3.89
C VAL A 347 4.45 12.41 -4.61
N PRO A 348 4.87 11.15 -4.37
CA PRO A 348 4.11 9.99 -4.84
C PRO A 348 2.70 10.00 -4.24
N LEU A 349 1.69 9.72 -5.06
CA LEU A 349 0.30 9.67 -4.60
C LEU A 349 -0.03 8.28 -4.06
N VAL A 350 0.56 7.95 -2.93
CA VAL A 350 0.27 6.77 -2.12
C VAL A 350 -0.26 7.23 -0.76
N THR A 351 -0.86 6.35 0.02
CA THR A 351 -1.32 6.73 1.38
C THR A 351 -0.13 7.07 2.29
N PRO A 352 -0.08 8.22 3.00
CA PRO A 352 -1.18 9.20 3.16
C PRO A 352 -1.21 10.34 2.14
N THR A 353 -0.15 10.58 1.38
CA THR A 353 0.03 11.74 0.51
C THR A 353 -1.06 11.89 -0.55
N SER A 354 -1.61 10.79 -1.06
CA SER A 354 -2.74 10.83 -2.01
C SER A 354 -3.98 11.50 -1.42
N GLN A 355 -4.28 11.24 -0.14
CA GLN A 355 -5.41 11.90 0.55
C GLN A 355 -5.11 13.35 0.83
N ILE A 356 -3.91 13.67 1.31
CA ILE A 356 -3.50 15.04 1.62
C ILE A 356 -3.62 15.93 0.37
N VAL A 357 -3.02 15.48 -0.74
CA VAL A 357 -3.05 16.22 -2.02
C VAL A 357 -4.46 16.26 -2.61
N GLY A 358 -5.20 15.13 -2.55
CA GLY A 358 -6.57 15.05 -3.07
C GLY A 358 -7.54 15.95 -2.31
N SER A 359 -7.49 15.96 -0.99
CA SER A 359 -8.32 16.84 -0.15
C SER A 359 -7.98 18.31 -0.38
N GLN A 360 -6.70 18.67 -0.49
CA GLN A 360 -6.30 20.06 -0.78
C GLN A 360 -6.77 20.49 -2.16
N ALA A 361 -6.69 19.64 -3.18
CA ALA A 361 -7.21 19.92 -4.51
C ALA A 361 -8.74 20.15 -4.48
N ALA A 362 -9.47 19.34 -3.72
CA ALA A 362 -10.91 19.53 -3.52
C ALA A 362 -11.23 20.85 -2.81
N PHE A 363 -10.49 21.23 -1.77
CA PHE A 363 -10.65 22.52 -1.10
C PHE A 363 -10.42 23.71 -2.03
N ASN A 364 -9.37 23.66 -2.85
CA ASN A 364 -9.10 24.72 -3.83
C ASN A 364 -10.29 24.93 -4.79
N LEU A 365 -10.87 23.86 -5.31
CA LEU A 365 -12.02 23.92 -6.19
C LEU A 365 -13.29 24.42 -5.47
N MET A 366 -13.56 23.93 -4.27
CA MET A 366 -14.74 24.34 -3.49
C MET A 366 -14.68 25.82 -3.10
N MET A 367 -13.50 26.33 -2.77
CA MET A 367 -13.29 27.74 -2.40
C MET A 367 -13.17 28.67 -3.62
N GLY A 368 -13.04 28.12 -4.82
CA GLY A 368 -12.82 28.90 -6.06
C GLY A 368 -11.49 29.67 -6.08
N ALA A 369 -10.57 29.35 -5.17
CA ALA A 369 -9.25 29.96 -5.07
C ALA A 369 -8.24 29.01 -4.43
N GLU A 370 -6.97 29.12 -4.86
CA GLU A 370 -5.89 28.24 -4.48
C GLU A 370 -5.42 28.50 -3.04
N TYR A 371 -5.34 27.44 -2.23
CA TYR A 371 -4.76 27.45 -0.87
C TYR A 371 -5.33 28.53 0.06
N VAL A 372 -6.61 28.89 -0.06
CA VAL A 372 -7.34 29.76 0.88
C VAL A 372 -7.62 28.98 2.17
N HIS A 373 -7.99 27.73 2.01
CA HIS A 373 -8.12 26.78 3.12
C HIS A 373 -7.06 25.69 2.97
N VAL A 374 -6.31 25.45 4.05
CA VAL A 374 -5.22 24.47 4.11
C VAL A 374 -5.46 23.57 5.31
N SER A 375 -5.47 22.25 5.08
CA SER A 375 -5.60 21.29 6.18
C SER A 375 -4.31 21.21 7.01
N ASP A 376 -4.43 20.72 8.24
CA ASP A 376 -3.28 20.51 9.11
C ASP A 376 -2.28 19.52 8.51
N GLU A 377 -2.78 18.43 7.89
CA GLU A 377 -1.93 17.43 7.23
C GLU A 377 -1.18 18.02 6.03
N PHE A 378 -1.79 18.93 5.28
CA PHE A 378 -1.12 19.61 4.18
C PHE A 378 -0.03 20.57 4.71
N ARG A 379 -0.28 21.27 5.81
CA ARG A 379 0.74 22.07 6.51
C ARG A 379 1.89 21.20 7.02
N MET A 380 1.57 20.07 7.66
CA MET A 380 2.57 19.08 8.11
C MET A 380 3.43 18.55 6.96
N LEU A 381 2.82 18.31 5.77
CA LEU A 381 3.55 17.90 4.58
C LEU A 381 4.57 18.95 4.15
N LEU A 382 4.17 20.21 4.06
CA LEU A 382 5.06 21.32 3.69
C LEU A 382 6.14 21.58 4.76
N ARG A 383 5.84 21.33 6.03
CA ARG A 383 6.82 21.41 7.13
C ARG A 383 7.81 20.25 7.13
N GLY A 384 7.56 19.18 6.37
CA GLY A 384 8.46 18.02 6.26
C GLY A 384 8.23 16.96 7.34
N GLU A 385 7.08 16.94 8.02
CA GLU A 385 6.76 15.95 9.05
C GLU A 385 6.54 14.55 8.46
N PHE A 386 6.20 14.46 7.18
CA PHE A 386 6.12 13.19 6.45
C PHE A 386 7.45 12.76 5.82
N GLY A 387 8.48 13.61 5.86
CA GLY A 387 9.77 13.38 5.25
C GLY A 387 10.14 14.44 4.21
N ARG A 388 11.27 14.24 3.56
CA ARG A 388 11.76 15.11 2.50
C ARG A 388 11.02 14.82 1.21
N THR A 389 10.42 15.85 0.61
CA THR A 389 9.77 15.75 -0.69
C THR A 389 10.78 15.48 -1.81
N PRO A 390 10.40 14.75 -2.88
CA PRO A 390 11.31 14.40 -3.99
C PRO A 390 11.93 15.61 -4.72
N ALA A 391 11.16 16.70 -4.83
CA ALA A 391 11.66 18.00 -5.28
C ALA A 391 11.31 19.09 -4.26
N GLN A 392 11.95 20.24 -4.38
CA GLN A 392 11.61 21.40 -3.54
C GLN A 392 10.17 21.84 -3.78
N PRO A 393 9.34 21.95 -2.72
CA PRO A 393 8.02 22.56 -2.83
C PRO A 393 8.09 24.01 -3.32
N ASN A 394 6.99 24.50 -3.89
CA ASN A 394 6.89 25.90 -4.31
C ASN A 394 7.19 26.85 -3.12
N PRO A 395 8.26 27.67 -3.19
CA PRO A 395 8.67 28.51 -2.07
C PRO A 395 7.59 29.54 -1.64
N GLU A 396 6.82 30.07 -2.59
CA GLU A 396 5.73 31.00 -2.30
C GLU A 396 4.61 30.32 -1.51
N LEU A 397 4.29 29.06 -1.88
CA LEU A 397 3.33 28.23 -1.15
C LEU A 397 3.83 27.93 0.28
N VAL A 398 5.09 27.54 0.42
CA VAL A 398 5.69 27.27 1.73
C VAL A 398 5.62 28.51 2.63
N SER A 399 6.07 29.66 2.14
CA SER A 399 6.03 30.93 2.89
C SER A 399 4.60 31.34 3.27
N ARG A 400 3.64 31.15 2.35
CA ARG A 400 2.23 31.49 2.60
C ARG A 400 1.58 30.58 3.66
N VAL A 401 1.89 29.27 3.65
CA VAL A 401 1.27 28.28 4.53
C VAL A 401 1.94 28.22 5.88
N LEU A 402 3.27 28.25 5.95
CA LEU A 402 4.01 28.19 7.21
C LEU A 402 4.20 29.58 7.85
N GLY A 403 4.21 30.64 7.03
CA GLY A 403 4.52 31.99 7.52
C GLY A 403 6.03 32.23 7.68
N GLU A 404 6.38 33.41 8.14
CA GLU A 404 7.79 33.86 8.24
C GLU A 404 8.56 33.25 9.42
N ASN A 405 7.86 32.69 10.41
CA ASN A 405 8.44 32.21 11.66
C ASN A 405 8.57 30.69 11.76
N GLU A 406 8.15 29.95 10.74
CA GLU A 406 8.15 28.50 10.75
C GLU A 406 9.00 27.96 9.59
N GLU A 407 10.10 27.26 9.91
CA GLU A 407 10.98 26.62 8.93
C GLU A 407 10.63 25.13 8.77
N PRO A 408 10.79 24.56 7.57
CA PRO A 408 10.71 23.12 7.38
C PRO A 408 11.72 22.36 8.25
N LEU A 409 11.32 21.16 8.69
CA LEU A 409 12.16 20.32 9.53
C LEU A 409 13.45 19.90 8.81
N ARG A 410 14.60 20.03 9.50
CA ARG A 410 15.92 19.64 8.97
C ARG A 410 16.18 18.13 9.05
N TYR A 411 15.65 17.51 10.10
CA TYR A 411 15.78 16.07 10.35
C TYR A 411 14.44 15.36 10.14
N ARG A 412 14.40 14.04 10.21
CA ARG A 412 13.15 13.29 10.17
C ARG A 412 12.27 13.68 11.37
N ALA A 413 10.94 13.64 11.18
CA ALA A 413 9.99 14.07 12.21
C ALA A 413 10.18 13.32 13.54
N ALA A 414 10.46 12.02 13.50
CA ALA A 414 10.70 11.22 14.70
C ALA A 414 11.86 11.73 15.57
N SER A 415 12.84 12.47 14.99
CA SER A 415 13.93 13.07 15.77
C SER A 415 13.45 14.20 16.71
N TYR A 416 12.23 14.67 16.53
CA TYR A 416 11.60 15.72 17.36
C TYR A 416 10.51 15.18 18.28
N LEU A 417 10.20 13.87 18.18
CA LEU A 417 9.19 13.22 19.01
C LEU A 417 9.88 12.55 20.23
N PRO A 418 9.44 12.87 21.46
CA PRO A 418 9.94 12.18 22.65
C PRO A 418 9.46 10.72 22.66
N PRO A 419 10.17 9.81 23.36
CA PRO A 419 9.66 8.49 23.67
C PRO A 419 8.32 8.58 24.41
N VAL A 420 7.37 7.73 24.09
CA VAL A 420 6.02 7.73 24.69
C VAL A 420 5.76 6.51 25.57
N LEU A 421 6.49 5.40 25.36
CA LEU A 421 6.27 4.16 26.13
C LEU A 421 6.88 4.19 27.55
N GLU A 422 7.70 5.20 27.85
CA GLU A 422 8.23 5.43 29.20
C GLU A 422 7.19 6.08 30.13
N ASP A 423 6.15 6.71 29.56
CA ASP A 423 5.07 7.33 30.31
C ASP A 423 4.23 6.24 30.98
N ARG A 424 4.01 6.38 32.28
CA ARG A 424 3.10 5.50 33.02
C ARG A 424 1.67 5.81 32.61
N VAL A 425 1.03 4.85 31.97
CA VAL A 425 -0.40 4.92 31.65
C VAL A 425 -1.15 4.25 32.81
N GLU A 426 -1.80 5.05 33.64
CA GLU A 426 -2.60 4.59 34.79
C GLU A 426 -4.09 4.43 34.38
N LEU A 427 -4.35 3.66 33.33
CA LEU A 427 -5.71 3.31 32.89
C LEU A 427 -6.04 1.87 33.28
N PRO A 428 -7.16 1.62 33.97
CA PRO A 428 -7.50 0.31 34.51
C PRO A 428 -7.73 -0.77 33.45
N PHE A 429 -7.95 -0.35 32.21
CA PHE A 429 -8.13 -1.22 31.04
C PHE A 429 -6.85 -1.40 30.20
N VAL A 430 -5.75 -0.74 30.53
CA VAL A 430 -4.43 -0.97 29.91
C VAL A 430 -3.63 -1.92 30.81
N ARG A 431 -3.72 -3.22 30.56
CA ARG A 431 -3.20 -4.26 31.45
C ARG A 431 -2.00 -5.02 30.91
N THR A 432 -1.85 -5.02 29.60
CA THR A 432 -0.79 -5.73 28.90
C THR A 432 0.00 -4.79 28.01
N HIS A 433 1.17 -5.24 27.56
CA HIS A 433 1.94 -4.50 26.56
C HIS A 433 1.18 -4.32 25.23
N LYS A 434 0.35 -5.31 24.86
CA LYS A 434 -0.53 -5.23 23.70
C LYS A 434 -1.57 -4.12 23.85
N ASP A 435 -2.20 -4.01 25.03
CA ASP A 435 -3.15 -2.95 25.34
C ASP A 435 -2.49 -1.56 25.29
N LEU A 436 -1.28 -1.45 25.86
CA LEU A 436 -0.51 -0.22 25.84
C LEU A 436 -0.21 0.22 24.40
N LEU A 437 0.18 -0.70 23.53
CA LEU A 437 0.38 -0.38 22.11
C LEU A 437 -0.91 0.07 21.44
N LEU A 438 -2.04 -0.58 21.68
CA LEU A 438 -3.33 -0.19 21.12
C LEU A 438 -3.72 1.22 21.59
N HIS A 439 -3.55 1.53 22.87
CA HIS A 439 -3.79 2.85 23.44
C HIS A 439 -3.01 3.95 22.70
N PHE A 440 -1.69 3.83 22.57
CA PHE A 440 -0.87 4.83 21.88
C PHE A 440 -1.13 4.92 20.38
N LEU A 441 -1.49 3.82 19.75
CA LEU A 441 -1.71 3.75 18.29
C LEU A 441 -3.08 4.28 17.85
N PHE A 442 -4.14 4.00 18.63
CA PHE A 442 -5.53 4.29 18.24
C PHE A 442 -6.26 5.22 19.20
N LYS A 443 -5.61 5.59 20.31
CA LYS A 443 -6.15 6.55 21.30
C LYS A 443 -7.58 6.19 21.74
N GLU A 444 -8.49 7.13 21.69
CA GLU A 444 -9.88 6.99 22.13
C GLU A 444 -10.61 5.75 21.57
N ALA A 445 -10.30 5.35 20.32
CA ALA A 445 -10.94 4.17 19.74
C ALA A 445 -10.47 2.87 20.43
N ALA A 446 -9.17 2.77 20.75
CA ALA A 446 -8.63 1.63 21.49
C ALA A 446 -9.08 1.66 22.94
N ASP A 447 -9.14 2.82 23.56
CA ASP A 447 -9.57 2.97 24.95
C ASP A 447 -11.01 2.49 25.12
N ALA A 448 -11.92 2.89 24.23
CA ALA A 448 -13.30 2.41 24.22
C ALA A 448 -13.42 0.89 24.02
N PHE A 449 -12.59 0.32 23.14
CA PHE A 449 -12.52 -1.12 22.91
C PHE A 449 -12.01 -1.86 24.15
N LEU A 450 -10.91 -1.41 24.75
CA LEU A 450 -10.29 -2.03 25.92
C LEU A 450 -11.19 -1.91 27.17
N GLU A 451 -11.82 -0.75 27.36
CA GLU A 451 -12.79 -0.56 28.44
C GLU A 451 -13.96 -1.55 28.31
N LYS A 452 -14.48 -1.74 27.09
CA LYS A 452 -15.53 -2.71 26.83
C LYS A 452 -15.06 -4.15 27.11
N ARG A 453 -13.85 -4.51 26.67
CA ARG A 453 -13.23 -5.83 26.86
C ARG A 453 -13.12 -6.19 28.33
N TYR A 454 -12.71 -5.25 29.18
CA TYR A 454 -12.48 -5.49 30.61
C TYR A 454 -13.63 -5.03 31.51
N ARG A 455 -14.78 -4.66 30.97
CA ARG A 455 -15.90 -4.05 31.71
C ARG A 455 -16.36 -4.89 32.88
N ASP A 456 -16.49 -6.19 32.72
CA ASP A 456 -17.00 -7.10 33.75
C ASP A 456 -15.98 -7.33 34.87
N GLU A 457 -14.70 -7.01 34.62
CA GLU A 457 -13.59 -7.13 35.57
C GLU A 457 -13.26 -5.83 36.28
N LEU A 458 -13.79 -4.68 35.80
CA LEU A 458 -13.61 -3.37 36.43
C LEU A 458 -14.51 -3.25 37.65
N SER A 459 -13.93 -2.87 38.78
CA SER A 459 -14.71 -2.67 40.01
C SER A 459 -15.68 -1.47 39.83
N PRO A 460 -16.85 -1.48 40.52
CA PRO A 460 -17.79 -0.37 40.49
C PRO A 460 -17.20 0.98 40.91
N VAL A 461 -16.18 0.99 41.78
CA VAL A 461 -15.47 2.19 42.22
C VAL A 461 -14.65 2.79 41.09
N THR A 462 -13.91 1.94 40.35
CA THR A 462 -13.09 2.36 39.21
C THR A 462 -13.94 2.93 38.08
N GLN A 463 -15.13 2.36 37.84
CA GLN A 463 -16.09 2.87 36.85
C GLN A 463 -16.63 4.26 37.19
N SER A 464 -16.86 4.55 38.46
CA SER A 464 -17.40 5.85 38.92
C SER A 464 -16.36 6.97 38.91
N GLU A 465 -15.10 6.67 39.10
CA GLU A 465 -13.99 7.63 39.05
C GLU A 465 -13.69 8.06 37.62
N TYR A 466 -13.77 7.13 36.65
CA TYR A 466 -13.52 7.40 35.23
C TYR A 466 -14.61 8.25 34.57
N GLN A 467 -15.87 8.15 35.02
CA GLN A 467 -16.97 8.98 34.51
C GLN A 467 -16.93 10.44 35.04
N ARG A 468 -16.04 10.74 35.97
CA ARG A 468 -15.86 12.08 36.59
C ARG A 468 -14.61 12.83 36.12
N ALA A 469 -13.68 12.14 35.43
CA ALA A 469 -12.47 12.71 34.82
C ALA A 469 -12.69 13.00 33.32
#